data_1947dcb1d3febe6519f9eaa2504f98f9
#
_entry.id   1947dcb1d3febe6519f9eaa2504f98f9
#
_cell.length_a   1.000
_cell.length_b   1.000
_cell.length_c   1.000
_cell.angle_alpha   90.00
_cell.angle_beta   90.00
_cell.angle_gamma   90.00
#
_symmetry.space_group_name_H-M   'P 1'
#
loop_
_entity.id
_entity.type
_entity.pdbx_description
1 polymer ?
#
loop_
_entity_poly.entity_id
_entity_poly.type
_entity_poly.pdbx_seq_one_letter_code
_entity_poly.pdbx_strand_id
1 'polypeptide(L)'
;MFLQPLQRLGEFVTQVVLTHLTDNIIVFIDEVDSVIGLDFNADDFFVWLRTCFNQRADNPDYRRLTFVLLGVATPAQLIQDTRRTPFNIGQAIALSGFQLHEAHPLLQGFTAKVARPQHVLTQILAWTGGQPFLSQKICQLIRVGNLSIPAGEEAAVIDELVRSQIINNWETNDDPEHLRTIRDRILSPLTPTRPMLQLYQQLLEKAQISADDSLPQTELRLSGLVIRRSGTQGDKLAVANRLYAAVF
;
A
#
# COMPACT_ATOMS: atom_id res chain seq x y z
N MET A 1 10.14 -38.64 -15.59
CA MET A 1 9.40 -37.45 -16.04
C MET A 1 9.56 -36.39 -14.97
N PHE A 2 10.22 -35.29 -15.28
CA PHE A 2 10.41 -34.24 -14.25
C PHE A 2 9.11 -33.46 -14.12
N LEU A 3 8.61 -33.35 -12.91
CA LEU A 3 7.44 -32.51 -12.57
C LEU A 3 7.71 -31.05 -12.87
N GLN A 4 6.71 -30.35 -13.41
CA GLN A 4 6.78 -28.91 -13.57
C GLN A 4 6.90 -28.20 -12.20
N PRO A 5 7.53 -27.04 -12.09
CA PRO A 5 7.77 -26.36 -10.81
C PRO A 5 6.52 -26.24 -9.92
N LEU A 6 5.39 -25.90 -10.53
CA LEU A 6 4.13 -25.71 -9.81
C LEU A 6 3.54 -27.04 -9.29
N GLN A 7 3.72 -28.12 -10.05
CA GLN A 7 3.32 -29.46 -9.60
C GLN A 7 4.18 -29.90 -8.39
N ARG A 8 5.49 -29.61 -8.44
CA ARG A 8 6.39 -29.88 -7.31
C ARG A 8 5.99 -29.10 -6.06
N LEU A 9 5.59 -27.85 -6.23
CA LEU A 9 5.09 -27.01 -5.11
C LEU A 9 3.81 -27.63 -4.53
N GLY A 10 2.88 -28.06 -5.38
CA GLY A 10 1.64 -28.72 -4.95
C GLY A 10 1.90 -30.03 -4.18
N GLU A 11 2.80 -30.87 -4.68
CA GLU A 11 3.20 -32.08 -3.99
C GLU A 11 3.90 -31.78 -2.66
N PHE A 12 4.79 -30.81 -2.62
CA PHE A 12 5.44 -30.38 -1.39
C PHE A 12 4.42 -29.94 -0.34
N VAL A 13 3.45 -29.10 -0.73
CA VAL A 13 2.39 -28.66 0.19
C VAL A 13 1.59 -29.87 0.70
N THR A 14 1.18 -30.78 -0.17
CA THR A 14 0.35 -31.91 0.22
C THR A 14 1.10 -32.94 1.06
N GLN A 15 2.27 -33.37 0.57
CA GLN A 15 2.98 -34.52 1.14
C GLN A 15 3.90 -34.16 2.30
N VAL A 16 4.35 -32.89 2.35
CA VAL A 16 5.28 -32.45 3.40
C VAL A 16 4.57 -31.50 4.36
N VAL A 17 4.07 -30.37 3.87
CA VAL A 17 3.55 -29.30 4.74
C VAL A 17 2.32 -29.78 5.51
N LEU A 18 1.28 -30.25 4.79
CA LEU A 18 0.03 -30.67 5.41
C LEU A 18 0.14 -31.99 6.19
N THR A 19 1.12 -32.82 5.86
CA THR A 19 1.34 -34.11 6.57
C THR A 19 2.10 -33.91 7.89
N HIS A 20 3.07 -33.01 7.93
CA HIS A 20 3.94 -32.84 9.10
C HIS A 20 3.48 -31.73 10.04
N LEU A 21 2.73 -30.72 9.55
CA LEU A 21 2.17 -29.66 10.37
C LEU A 21 0.69 -29.93 10.64
N THR A 22 0.33 -30.02 11.92
CA THR A 22 -1.05 -30.31 12.36
C THR A 22 -1.87 -29.06 12.65
N ASP A 23 -1.20 -27.93 12.90
CA ASP A 23 -1.83 -26.64 13.21
C ASP A 23 -2.34 -25.92 11.96
N ASN A 24 -3.03 -24.79 12.17
CA ASN A 24 -3.40 -23.90 11.09
C ASN A 24 -2.15 -23.24 10.48
N ILE A 25 -2.09 -23.23 9.16
CA ILE A 25 -0.96 -22.73 8.39
C ILE A 25 -1.42 -21.47 7.65
N ILE A 26 -0.75 -20.36 7.88
CA ILE A 26 -0.99 -19.09 7.17
C ILE A 26 0.26 -18.75 6.38
N VAL A 27 0.13 -18.65 5.07
CA VAL A 27 1.22 -18.30 4.14
C VAL A 27 0.99 -16.87 3.68
N PHE A 28 1.89 -15.97 4.07
CA PHE A 28 1.90 -14.60 3.58
C PHE A 28 2.77 -14.51 2.33
N ILE A 29 2.21 -13.94 1.25
CA ILE A 29 2.91 -13.65 0.01
C ILE A 29 2.88 -12.14 -0.16
N ASP A 30 4.02 -11.53 0.13
CA ASP A 30 4.16 -10.07 0.06
C ASP A 30 4.64 -9.62 -1.32
N GLU A 31 4.37 -8.36 -1.66
CA GLU A 31 4.69 -7.75 -2.96
C GLU A 31 4.17 -8.59 -4.15
N VAL A 32 2.96 -9.14 -4.04
CA VAL A 32 2.38 -10.00 -5.08
C VAL A 32 2.24 -9.30 -6.43
N ASP A 33 2.19 -7.99 -6.44
CA ASP A 33 2.18 -7.15 -7.65
C ASP A 33 3.51 -7.18 -8.42
N SER A 34 4.60 -7.67 -7.85
CA SER A 34 5.86 -7.91 -8.57
C SER A 34 5.71 -8.86 -9.76
N VAL A 35 4.68 -9.71 -9.74
CA VAL A 35 4.39 -10.61 -10.87
C VAL A 35 4.03 -9.87 -12.17
N ILE A 36 3.58 -8.61 -12.08
CA ILE A 36 3.23 -7.78 -13.25
C ILE A 36 4.47 -7.49 -14.10
N GLY A 37 5.65 -7.42 -13.47
CA GLY A 37 6.93 -7.17 -14.15
C GLY A 37 7.69 -8.41 -14.59
N LEU A 38 7.14 -9.62 -14.46
CA LEU A 38 7.80 -10.85 -14.87
C LEU A 38 7.73 -11.05 -16.40
N ASP A 39 8.80 -11.59 -16.99
CA ASP A 39 8.87 -11.93 -18.41
C ASP A 39 8.07 -13.20 -18.76
N PHE A 40 7.42 -13.83 -17.78
CA PHE A 40 6.60 -15.02 -17.97
C PHE A 40 5.25 -14.86 -17.27
N ASN A 41 4.26 -15.61 -17.73
CA ASN A 41 2.90 -15.58 -17.17
C ASN A 41 2.83 -16.32 -15.85
N ALA A 42 2.39 -15.62 -14.80
CA ALA A 42 2.19 -16.16 -13.45
C ALA A 42 0.75 -16.65 -13.18
N ASP A 43 -0.16 -16.62 -14.16
CA ASP A 43 -1.57 -16.99 -13.99
C ASP A 43 -1.76 -18.40 -13.40
N ASP A 44 -0.90 -19.34 -13.80
CA ASP A 44 -0.97 -20.72 -13.31
C ASP A 44 -0.71 -20.82 -11.79
N PHE A 45 0.11 -19.91 -11.23
CA PHE A 45 0.30 -19.82 -9.80
C PHE A 45 -1.00 -19.44 -9.07
N PHE A 46 -1.72 -18.44 -9.58
CA PHE A 46 -3.01 -18.04 -9.01
C PHE A 46 -4.10 -19.11 -9.17
N VAL A 47 -4.08 -19.83 -10.30
CA VAL A 47 -4.93 -21.00 -10.50
C VAL A 47 -4.61 -22.09 -9.49
N TRP A 48 -3.33 -22.33 -9.18
CA TRP A 48 -2.92 -23.26 -8.15
C TRP A 48 -3.41 -22.86 -6.75
N LEU A 49 -3.32 -21.58 -6.38
CA LEU A 49 -3.90 -21.08 -5.11
C LEU A 49 -5.40 -21.39 -5.02
N ARG A 50 -6.14 -21.18 -6.12
CA ARG A 50 -7.55 -21.54 -6.21
C ARG A 50 -7.76 -23.06 -6.07
N THR A 51 -6.90 -23.85 -6.66
CA THR A 51 -6.96 -25.31 -6.53
C THR A 51 -6.79 -25.74 -5.08
N CYS A 52 -5.84 -25.16 -4.34
CA CYS A 52 -5.67 -25.39 -2.90
C CYS A 52 -6.95 -25.05 -2.11
N PHE A 53 -7.64 -23.98 -2.46
CA PHE A 53 -8.92 -23.63 -1.82
C PHE A 53 -10.01 -24.68 -2.14
N ASN A 54 -10.14 -25.08 -3.40
CA ASN A 54 -11.16 -26.05 -3.82
C ASN A 54 -10.93 -27.45 -3.19
N GLN A 55 -9.68 -27.84 -2.99
CA GLN A 55 -9.30 -29.08 -2.32
C GLN A 55 -9.85 -29.19 -0.88
N ARG A 56 -10.25 -28.07 -0.26
CA ARG A 56 -10.91 -28.09 1.07
C ARG A 56 -12.20 -28.89 1.12
N ALA A 57 -12.84 -29.13 -0.04
CA ALA A 57 -14.05 -29.93 -0.14
C ALA A 57 -13.74 -31.44 -0.01
N ASP A 58 -12.65 -31.88 -0.65
CA ASP A 58 -12.30 -33.29 -0.79
C ASP A 58 -11.26 -33.74 0.26
N ASN A 59 -10.37 -32.81 0.67
CA ASN A 59 -9.33 -33.08 1.65
C ASN A 59 -9.40 -32.06 2.81
N PRO A 60 -9.83 -32.50 4.02
CA PRO A 60 -9.96 -31.62 5.20
C PRO A 60 -8.67 -30.92 5.61
N ASP A 61 -7.49 -31.49 5.31
CA ASP A 61 -6.20 -30.89 5.66
C ASP A 61 -5.99 -29.53 4.99
N TYR A 62 -6.53 -29.33 3.79
CA TYR A 62 -6.46 -28.04 3.11
C TYR A 62 -7.27 -26.93 3.80
N ARG A 63 -8.19 -27.26 4.72
CA ARG A 63 -8.94 -26.27 5.52
C ARG A 63 -8.03 -25.52 6.49
N ARG A 64 -6.92 -26.14 6.87
CA ARG A 64 -5.89 -25.54 7.73
C ARG A 64 -4.97 -24.56 6.99
N LEU A 65 -4.97 -24.60 5.63
CA LEU A 65 -4.11 -23.77 4.81
C LEU A 65 -4.84 -22.50 4.36
N THR A 66 -4.25 -21.36 4.67
CA THR A 66 -4.73 -20.05 4.26
C THR A 66 -3.60 -19.26 3.61
N PHE A 67 -3.88 -18.65 2.45
CA PHE A 67 -2.97 -17.73 1.79
C PHE A 67 -3.43 -16.31 2.00
N VAL A 68 -2.50 -15.42 2.33
CA VAL A 68 -2.70 -13.98 2.45
C VAL A 68 -1.80 -13.31 1.43
N LEU A 69 -2.41 -12.68 0.43
CA LEU A 69 -1.71 -11.95 -0.63
C LEU A 69 -1.67 -10.48 -0.25
N LEU A 70 -0.47 -9.92 -0.20
CA LEU A 70 -0.23 -8.51 0.12
C LEU A 70 0.35 -7.82 -1.11
N GLY A 71 -0.16 -6.65 -1.45
CA GLY A 71 0.30 -5.89 -2.60
C GLY A 71 -0.63 -4.71 -2.89
N VAL A 72 -0.24 -3.89 -3.84
CA VAL A 72 -0.99 -2.68 -4.24
C VAL A 72 -1.85 -2.90 -5.49
N ALA A 73 -1.62 -3.99 -6.23
CA ALA A 73 -2.42 -4.36 -7.40
C ALA A 73 -3.77 -4.96 -7.01
N THR A 74 -4.78 -4.68 -7.80
CA THR A 74 -6.06 -5.39 -7.67
C THR A 74 -5.95 -6.82 -8.23
N PRO A 75 -6.79 -7.76 -7.77
CA PRO A 75 -6.81 -9.11 -8.31
C PRO A 75 -6.94 -9.18 -9.86
N ALA A 76 -7.69 -8.25 -10.45
CA ALA A 76 -7.86 -8.19 -11.91
C ALA A 76 -6.56 -7.77 -12.65
N GLN A 77 -5.67 -7.05 -12.00
CA GLN A 77 -4.39 -6.62 -12.58
C GLN A 77 -3.31 -7.70 -12.49
N LEU A 78 -3.45 -8.65 -11.56
CA LEU A 78 -2.49 -9.73 -11.36
C LEU A 78 -2.61 -10.86 -12.39
N ILE A 79 -3.74 -10.92 -13.14
CA ILE A 79 -4.06 -11.99 -14.07
C ILE A 79 -4.09 -11.45 -15.47
N GLN A 80 -3.29 -12.05 -16.36
CA GLN A 80 -3.22 -11.65 -17.75
C GLN A 80 -4.38 -12.23 -18.58
N ASP A 81 -4.82 -13.46 -18.32
CA ASP A 81 -5.99 -14.06 -18.98
C ASP A 81 -7.27 -13.70 -18.25
N THR A 82 -7.97 -12.66 -18.72
CA THR A 82 -9.23 -12.16 -18.14
C THR A 82 -10.37 -13.18 -18.09
N ARG A 83 -10.26 -14.31 -18.82
CA ARG A 83 -11.22 -15.42 -18.76
C ARG A 83 -11.04 -16.27 -17.50
N ARG A 84 -9.90 -16.15 -16.83
CA ARG A 84 -9.61 -16.84 -15.56
C ARG A 84 -10.03 -15.93 -14.40
N THR A 85 -10.79 -16.47 -13.45
CA THR A 85 -11.29 -15.74 -12.26
C THR A 85 -10.83 -16.41 -10.97
N PRO A 86 -9.52 -16.54 -10.67
CA PRO A 86 -9.06 -17.31 -9.52
C PRO A 86 -9.38 -16.63 -8.18
N PHE A 87 -9.68 -15.33 -8.16
CA PHE A 87 -9.89 -14.57 -6.92
C PHE A 87 -11.34 -14.44 -6.46
N ASN A 88 -12.30 -15.13 -7.09
CA ASN A 88 -13.69 -15.12 -6.63
C ASN A 88 -13.94 -15.95 -5.35
N ILE A 89 -12.90 -16.51 -4.76
CA ILE A 89 -12.90 -17.34 -3.56
C ILE A 89 -12.34 -16.63 -2.32
N GLY A 90 -11.70 -15.49 -2.50
CA GLY A 90 -11.03 -14.77 -1.44
C GLY A 90 -11.87 -13.65 -0.85
N GLN A 91 -11.44 -13.13 0.30
CA GLN A 91 -11.95 -11.89 0.89
C GLN A 91 -10.95 -10.77 0.60
N ALA A 92 -11.40 -9.72 -0.10
CA ALA A 92 -10.60 -8.53 -0.31
C ALA A 92 -10.62 -7.66 0.96
N ILE A 93 -9.44 -7.25 1.41
CA ILE A 93 -9.25 -6.31 2.51
C ILE A 93 -8.53 -5.09 1.93
N ALA A 94 -9.24 -3.98 1.82
CA ALA A 94 -8.64 -2.72 1.39
C ALA A 94 -8.01 -2.01 2.60
N LEU A 95 -6.68 -1.85 2.57
CA LEU A 95 -5.98 -1.05 3.56
C LEU A 95 -6.02 0.42 3.14
N SER A 96 -6.48 1.27 4.04
CA SER A 96 -6.48 2.72 3.89
C SER A 96 -5.49 3.36 4.85
N GLY A 97 -5.26 4.67 4.69
CA GLY A 97 -4.52 5.43 5.69
C GLY A 97 -5.21 5.42 7.05
N PHE A 98 -4.44 5.55 8.12
CA PHE A 98 -4.94 5.59 9.49
C PHE A 98 -6.05 6.63 9.67
N GLN A 99 -7.14 6.20 10.24
CA GLN A 99 -8.14 7.09 10.81
C GLN A 99 -7.68 7.58 12.20
N LEU A 100 -8.25 8.68 12.69
CA LEU A 100 -7.84 9.27 13.96
C LEU A 100 -7.91 8.27 15.13
N HIS A 101 -8.96 7.45 15.17
CA HIS A 101 -9.13 6.45 16.24
C HIS A 101 -8.12 5.28 16.14
N GLU A 102 -7.68 4.93 14.92
CA GLU A 102 -6.67 3.89 14.68
C GLU A 102 -5.26 4.38 15.00
N ALA A 103 -5.00 5.68 14.78
CA ALA A 103 -3.71 6.30 15.05
C ALA A 103 -3.45 6.65 16.52
N HIS A 104 -4.42 6.45 17.42
CA HIS A 104 -4.29 6.74 18.86
C HIS A 104 -3.02 6.17 19.52
N PRO A 105 -2.55 4.95 19.20
CA PRO A 105 -1.31 4.44 19.78
C PRO A 105 -0.08 5.34 19.53
N LEU A 106 -0.07 6.15 18.47
CA LEU A 106 1.01 7.08 18.19
C LEU A 106 1.13 8.20 19.25
N LEU A 107 0.05 8.50 19.97
CA LEU A 107 0.04 9.49 21.05
C LEU A 107 0.98 9.12 22.21
N GLN A 108 1.25 7.83 22.42
CA GLN A 108 2.15 7.35 23.46
C GLN A 108 3.59 7.86 23.31
N GLY A 109 3.97 8.28 22.09
CA GLY A 109 5.28 8.85 21.80
C GLY A 109 5.43 10.32 22.21
N PHE A 110 4.33 11.01 22.56
CA PHE A 110 4.37 12.43 22.85
C PHE A 110 4.70 12.69 24.33
N THR A 111 5.49 13.74 24.58
CA THR A 111 5.87 14.18 25.92
C THR A 111 4.86 15.17 26.50
N ALA A 112 5.02 15.52 27.77
CA ALA A 112 4.23 16.57 28.42
C ALA A 112 4.37 17.97 27.78
N LYS A 113 5.33 18.17 26.87
CA LYS A 113 5.51 19.40 26.10
C LYS A 113 4.48 19.59 24.97
N VAL A 114 3.74 18.55 24.64
CA VAL A 114 2.63 18.60 23.68
C VAL A 114 1.33 18.85 24.45
N ALA A 115 0.83 20.08 24.42
CA ALA A 115 -0.31 20.47 25.26
C ALA A 115 -1.62 19.74 24.88
N ARG A 116 -1.86 19.51 23.58
CA ARG A 116 -3.05 18.82 23.07
C ARG A 116 -2.67 17.75 22.03
N PRO A 117 -2.23 16.56 22.50
CA PRO A 117 -1.72 15.49 21.62
C PRO A 117 -2.68 15.06 20.52
N GLN A 118 -3.99 14.98 20.80
CA GLN A 118 -5.00 14.61 19.80
C GLN A 118 -5.13 15.63 18.66
N HIS A 119 -5.04 16.95 18.96
CA HIS A 119 -5.05 17.98 17.93
C HIS A 119 -3.78 17.90 17.07
N VAL A 120 -2.62 17.64 17.68
CA VAL A 120 -1.37 17.42 16.96
C VAL A 120 -1.51 16.23 16.01
N LEU A 121 -2.03 15.09 16.49
CA LEU A 121 -2.28 13.92 15.65
C LEU A 121 -3.22 14.24 14.47
N THR A 122 -4.28 15.01 14.71
CA THR A 122 -5.19 15.44 13.65
C THR A 122 -4.46 16.23 12.56
N GLN A 123 -3.54 17.13 12.93
CA GLN A 123 -2.74 17.89 11.97
C GLN A 123 -1.76 16.99 11.19
N ILE A 124 -1.16 16.02 11.86
CA ILE A 124 -0.30 15.02 11.21
C ILE A 124 -1.09 14.23 10.17
N LEU A 125 -2.26 13.71 10.53
CA LEU A 125 -3.12 12.97 9.60
C LEU A 125 -3.63 13.85 8.44
N ALA A 126 -3.87 15.13 8.67
CA ALA A 126 -4.23 16.08 7.61
C ALA A 126 -3.11 16.26 6.58
N TRP A 127 -1.84 16.19 6.98
CA TRP A 127 -0.70 16.22 6.08
C TRP A 127 -0.46 14.89 5.35
N THR A 128 -0.57 13.78 6.06
CA THR A 128 -0.16 12.46 5.60
C THR A 128 -1.29 11.64 4.97
N GLY A 129 -2.55 12.10 5.08
CA GLY A 129 -3.71 11.28 4.70
C GLY A 129 -3.79 9.98 5.49
N GLY A 130 -3.14 9.91 6.66
CA GLY A 130 -3.05 8.71 7.46
C GLY A 130 -2.03 7.68 6.96
N GLN A 131 -1.20 8.02 5.96
CA GLN A 131 -0.16 7.10 5.48
C GLN A 131 0.75 6.70 6.65
N PRO A 132 0.88 5.38 6.94
CA PRO A 132 1.48 4.90 8.20
C PRO A 132 2.91 5.37 8.41
N PHE A 133 3.77 5.21 7.41
CA PHE A 133 5.18 5.59 7.49
C PHE A 133 5.35 7.10 7.73
N LEU A 134 4.66 7.94 6.93
CA LEU A 134 4.75 9.40 7.07
C LEU A 134 4.21 9.89 8.42
N SER A 135 3.09 9.31 8.87
CA SER A 135 2.51 9.66 10.18
C SER A 135 3.46 9.32 11.32
N GLN A 136 4.07 8.14 11.29
CA GLN A 136 5.06 7.73 12.27
C GLN A 136 6.34 8.59 12.20
N LYS A 137 6.83 8.91 10.98
CA LYS A 137 8.01 9.77 10.78
C LYS A 137 7.80 11.14 11.42
N ILE A 138 6.65 11.79 11.23
CA ILE A 138 6.35 13.08 11.86
C ILE A 138 6.26 12.95 13.39
N CYS A 139 5.59 11.92 13.90
CA CYS A 139 5.55 11.65 15.35
C CYS A 139 6.96 11.44 15.92
N GLN A 140 7.83 10.73 15.20
CA GLN A 140 9.23 10.51 15.61
C GLN A 140 10.02 11.83 15.62
N LEU A 141 9.85 12.70 14.62
CA LEU A 141 10.50 14.00 14.58
C LEU A 141 10.11 14.88 15.79
N ILE A 142 8.84 14.89 16.16
CA ILE A 142 8.36 15.60 17.38
C ILE A 142 9.05 15.03 18.62
N ARG A 143 9.10 13.71 18.76
CA ARG A 143 9.67 13.02 19.92
C ARG A 143 11.18 13.25 20.03
N VAL A 144 11.93 13.03 18.95
CA VAL A 144 13.39 13.15 18.92
C VAL A 144 13.82 14.60 19.07
N GLY A 145 13.14 15.53 18.39
CA GLY A 145 13.37 16.97 18.49
C GLY A 145 12.91 17.56 19.84
N ASN A 146 12.25 16.74 20.69
CA ASN A 146 11.71 17.18 21.98
C ASN A 146 10.92 18.49 21.88
N LEU A 147 10.09 18.58 20.81
CA LEU A 147 9.39 19.81 20.46
C LEU A 147 8.34 20.17 21.51
N SER A 148 8.25 21.48 21.80
CA SER A 148 7.16 22.05 22.59
C SER A 148 6.07 22.54 21.64
N ILE A 149 4.84 22.05 21.83
CA ILE A 149 3.68 22.41 21.02
C ILE A 149 2.60 22.97 21.93
N PRO A 150 2.51 24.31 22.06
CA PRO A 150 1.49 24.96 22.87
C PRO A 150 0.09 24.75 22.31
N ALA A 151 -0.91 24.88 23.18
CA ALA A 151 -2.30 24.82 22.77
C ALA A 151 -2.64 25.99 21.84
N GLY A 152 -3.19 25.70 20.67
CA GLY A 152 -3.55 26.69 19.64
C GLY A 152 -2.50 26.85 18.53
N GLU A 153 -1.30 26.32 18.70
CA GLU A 153 -0.21 26.43 17.71
C GLU A 153 0.04 25.12 16.94
N GLU A 154 -0.78 24.09 17.18
CA GLU A 154 -0.56 22.73 16.64
C GLU A 154 -0.41 22.74 15.09
N ALA A 155 -1.31 23.48 14.42
CA ALA A 155 -1.29 23.53 12.96
C ALA A 155 -0.03 24.21 12.44
N ALA A 156 0.38 25.35 13.04
CA ALA A 156 1.54 26.10 12.62
C ALA A 156 2.85 25.34 12.86
N VAL A 157 2.99 24.73 14.04
CA VAL A 157 4.18 23.95 14.39
C VAL A 157 4.32 22.71 13.49
N ILE A 158 3.22 22.00 13.22
CA ILE A 158 3.28 20.82 12.33
C ILE A 158 3.52 21.24 10.88
N ASP A 159 2.94 22.35 10.40
CA ASP A 159 3.20 22.86 9.05
C ASP A 159 4.68 23.21 8.86
N GLU A 160 5.27 23.92 9.80
CA GLU A 160 6.70 24.28 9.79
C GLU A 160 7.60 23.02 9.87
N LEU A 161 7.28 22.10 10.77
CA LEU A 161 8.03 20.84 10.91
C LEU A 161 8.04 20.03 9.60
N VAL A 162 6.87 19.88 8.98
CA VAL A 162 6.76 19.12 7.73
C VAL A 162 7.52 19.83 6.60
N ARG A 163 7.40 21.14 6.48
CA ARG A 163 8.11 21.91 5.45
C ARG A 163 9.61 21.85 5.64
N SER A 164 10.10 22.16 6.84
CA SER A 164 11.53 22.24 7.12
C SER A 164 12.23 20.88 7.13
N GLN A 165 11.60 19.83 7.67
CA GLN A 165 12.25 18.53 7.90
C GLN A 165 11.94 17.50 6.84
N ILE A 166 10.85 17.64 6.08
CA ILE A 166 10.44 16.63 5.11
C ILE A 166 10.41 17.18 3.69
N ILE A 167 9.78 18.36 3.45
CA ILE A 167 9.61 18.88 2.10
C ILE A 167 10.89 19.55 1.60
N ASN A 168 11.49 20.45 2.40
CA ASN A 168 12.71 21.13 2.01
C ASN A 168 13.87 20.14 1.93
N ASN A 169 14.58 20.12 0.79
CA ASN A 169 15.68 19.20 0.55
C ASN A 169 15.32 17.72 0.73
N TRP A 170 14.08 17.35 0.40
CA TRP A 170 13.58 15.98 0.59
C TRP A 170 14.46 14.92 -0.07
N GLU A 171 15.07 15.21 -1.22
CA GLU A 171 15.96 14.26 -1.91
C GLU A 171 17.17 13.85 -1.08
N THR A 172 17.65 14.77 -0.21
CA THR A 172 18.80 14.51 0.67
C THR A 172 18.37 13.93 2.02
N ASN A 173 17.19 14.36 2.51
CA ASN A 173 16.73 14.07 3.88
C ASN A 173 15.74 12.90 3.96
N ASP A 174 15.50 12.19 2.85
CA ASP A 174 14.57 11.05 2.81
C ASP A 174 15.22 9.80 3.40
N ASP A 175 15.31 9.76 4.72
CA ASP A 175 15.84 8.65 5.50
C ASP A 175 14.83 8.24 6.59
N PRO A 176 14.37 6.98 6.63
CA PRO A 176 14.48 5.96 5.59
C PRO A 176 13.86 6.38 4.26
N GLU A 177 14.35 5.82 3.15
CA GLU A 177 13.85 6.15 1.81
C GLU A 177 12.36 5.84 1.65
N HIS A 178 11.61 6.83 1.21
CA HIS A 178 10.20 6.72 0.90
C HIS A 178 9.82 7.57 -0.33
N LEU A 179 10.13 8.85 -0.28
CA LEU A 179 9.83 9.78 -1.37
C LEU A 179 10.71 9.48 -2.59
N ARG A 180 11.99 9.15 -2.37
CA ARG A 180 12.90 8.73 -3.45
C ARG A 180 12.44 7.45 -4.11
N THR A 181 11.96 6.47 -3.35
CA THR A 181 11.38 5.23 -3.91
C THR A 181 10.20 5.53 -4.84
N ILE A 182 9.30 6.44 -4.44
CA ILE A 182 8.18 6.87 -5.28
C ILE A 182 8.68 7.55 -6.56
N ARG A 183 9.62 8.50 -6.44
CA ARG A 183 10.23 9.18 -7.59
C ARG A 183 10.86 8.19 -8.56
N ASP A 184 11.68 7.28 -8.05
CA ASP A 184 12.44 6.34 -8.86
C ASP A 184 11.51 5.35 -9.58
N ARG A 185 10.41 4.96 -8.94
CA ARG A 185 9.37 4.17 -9.59
C ARG A 185 8.73 4.93 -10.77
N ILE A 186 8.38 6.20 -10.59
CA ILE A 186 7.76 7.03 -11.65
C ILE A 186 8.74 7.24 -12.81
N LEU A 187 10.01 7.45 -12.51
CA LEU A 187 11.05 7.71 -13.50
C LEU A 187 11.66 6.42 -14.09
N SER A 188 11.18 5.25 -13.70
CA SER A 188 11.65 3.97 -14.22
C SER A 188 11.45 3.90 -15.75
N PRO A 189 12.42 3.36 -16.50
CA PRO A 189 12.26 3.13 -17.95
C PRO A 189 11.11 2.20 -18.31
N LEU A 190 10.61 1.42 -17.37
CA LEU A 190 9.51 0.47 -17.54
C LEU A 190 8.12 1.11 -17.39
N THR A 191 8.05 2.37 -16.95
CA THR A 191 6.79 3.06 -16.73
C THR A 191 6.50 4.09 -17.82
N PRO A 192 5.22 4.40 -18.10
CA PRO A 192 4.83 5.47 -19.03
C PRO A 192 4.96 6.84 -18.36
N THR A 193 6.19 7.25 -18.01
CA THR A 193 6.51 8.44 -17.20
C THR A 193 5.77 9.69 -17.68
N ARG A 194 5.84 10.03 -18.97
CA ARG A 194 5.24 11.27 -19.50
C ARG A 194 3.71 11.32 -19.32
N PRO A 195 2.93 10.30 -19.71
CA PRO A 195 1.50 10.26 -19.40
C PRO A 195 1.18 10.30 -17.90
N MET A 196 1.99 9.65 -17.07
CA MET A 196 1.82 9.69 -15.61
C MET A 196 1.99 11.10 -15.05
N LEU A 197 3.04 11.82 -15.44
CA LEU A 197 3.29 13.19 -14.99
C LEU A 197 2.21 14.16 -15.47
N GLN A 198 1.73 14.04 -16.71
CA GLN A 198 0.61 14.83 -17.22
C GLN A 198 -0.67 14.59 -16.41
N LEU A 199 -0.95 13.34 -16.09
CA LEU A 199 -2.11 12.95 -15.28
C LEU A 199 -2.00 13.48 -13.85
N TYR A 200 -0.81 13.41 -13.27
CA TYR A 200 -0.55 13.92 -11.92
C TYR A 200 -0.70 15.44 -11.86
N GLN A 201 -0.19 16.16 -12.87
CA GLN A 201 -0.41 17.60 -12.99
C GLN A 201 -1.90 17.96 -13.04
N GLN A 202 -2.71 17.22 -13.83
CA GLN A 202 -4.16 17.42 -13.85
C GLN A 202 -4.81 17.20 -12.48
N LEU A 203 -4.31 16.24 -11.71
CA LEU A 203 -4.80 15.97 -10.35
C LEU A 203 -4.47 17.10 -9.37
N LEU A 204 -3.29 17.71 -9.50
CA LEU A 204 -2.92 18.88 -8.71
C LEU A 204 -3.81 20.10 -9.04
N GLU A 205 -4.17 20.30 -10.30
CA GLU A 205 -5.01 21.41 -10.76
C GLU A 205 -6.50 21.21 -10.40
N LYS A 206 -7.03 19.98 -10.57
CA LYS A 206 -8.49 19.71 -10.49
C LYS A 206 -8.90 19.04 -9.17
N ALA A 207 -7.95 18.71 -8.31
CA ALA A 207 -8.12 17.95 -7.07
C ALA A 207 -8.63 16.50 -7.27
N GLN A 208 -9.45 16.25 -8.27
CA GLN A 208 -9.99 14.92 -8.59
C GLN A 208 -10.28 14.78 -10.09
N ILE A 209 -10.09 13.59 -10.63
CA ILE A 209 -10.49 13.21 -11.99
C ILE A 209 -11.26 11.89 -11.95
N SER A 210 -11.95 11.52 -13.03
CA SER A 210 -12.59 10.22 -13.14
C SER A 210 -11.55 9.11 -13.11
N ALA A 211 -11.81 8.09 -12.30
CA ALA A 211 -10.98 6.91 -12.27
C ALA A 211 -11.33 6.01 -13.47
N ASP A 212 -10.29 5.54 -14.14
CA ASP A 212 -10.34 4.50 -15.17
C ASP A 212 -9.25 3.46 -14.87
N ASP A 213 -9.18 2.40 -15.63
CA ASP A 213 -8.15 1.37 -15.48
C ASP A 213 -7.01 1.54 -16.51
N SER A 214 -6.79 2.76 -17.01
CA SER A 214 -5.70 3.08 -17.91
C SER A 214 -4.34 2.83 -17.23
N LEU A 215 -3.35 2.44 -18.04
CA LEU A 215 -2.01 2.15 -17.54
C LEU A 215 -1.40 3.31 -16.73
N PRO A 216 -1.49 4.60 -17.15
CA PRO A 216 -0.96 5.70 -16.36
C PRO A 216 -1.64 5.87 -14.98
N GLN A 217 -2.97 5.65 -14.89
CA GLN A 217 -3.66 5.70 -13.60
C GLN A 217 -3.28 4.52 -12.70
N THR A 218 -3.15 3.35 -13.29
CA THR A 218 -2.71 2.14 -12.58
C THR A 218 -1.32 2.32 -12.01
N GLU A 219 -0.35 2.79 -12.81
CA GLU A 219 1.03 3.00 -12.35
C GLU A 219 1.14 4.09 -11.28
N LEU A 220 0.38 5.19 -11.39
CA LEU A 220 0.31 6.20 -10.33
C LEU A 220 -0.26 5.64 -9.03
N ARG A 221 -1.25 4.75 -9.11
CA ARG A 221 -1.78 4.07 -7.91
C ARG A 221 -0.76 3.11 -7.31
N LEU A 222 -0.06 2.34 -8.14
CA LEU A 222 1.00 1.43 -7.71
C LEU A 222 2.20 2.17 -7.10
N SER A 223 2.43 3.43 -7.48
CA SER A 223 3.45 4.27 -6.84
C SER A 223 3.03 4.79 -5.46
N GLY A 224 1.75 4.72 -5.12
CA GLY A 224 1.20 5.26 -3.88
C GLY A 224 0.90 6.77 -3.92
N LEU A 225 1.23 7.49 -5.01
CA LEU A 225 0.98 8.94 -5.12
C LEU A 225 -0.49 9.29 -5.15
N VAL A 226 -1.32 8.41 -5.69
CA VAL A 226 -2.75 8.65 -5.86
C VAL A 226 -3.59 7.52 -5.31
N ILE A 227 -4.80 7.86 -4.89
CA ILE A 227 -5.78 6.91 -4.38
C ILE A 227 -7.08 6.96 -5.20
N ARG A 228 -7.75 5.82 -5.28
CA ARG A 228 -9.10 5.71 -5.82
C ARG A 228 -10.09 5.92 -4.68
N ARG A 229 -11.04 6.83 -4.87
CA ARG A 229 -12.13 7.09 -3.93
C ARG A 229 -13.45 6.73 -4.58
N SER A 230 -14.19 5.83 -3.96
CA SER A 230 -15.55 5.48 -4.43
C SER A 230 -16.52 6.59 -4.09
N GLY A 231 -17.35 6.95 -5.06
CA GLY A 231 -18.36 8.00 -4.92
C GLY A 231 -19.66 7.64 -5.63
N THR A 232 -20.73 8.34 -5.30
CA THR A 232 -22.07 8.13 -5.89
C THR A 232 -22.14 8.41 -7.38
N GLN A 233 -21.21 9.22 -7.91
CA GLN A 233 -21.10 9.56 -9.33
C GLN A 233 -19.95 8.82 -10.04
N GLY A 234 -19.58 7.63 -9.54
CA GLY A 234 -18.45 6.84 -10.01
C GLY A 234 -17.17 7.13 -9.22
N ASP A 235 -16.19 6.29 -9.45
CA ASP A 235 -14.93 6.37 -8.76
C ASP A 235 -14.09 7.54 -9.26
N LYS A 236 -13.40 8.18 -8.33
CA LYS A 236 -12.51 9.31 -8.59
C LYS A 236 -11.08 8.95 -8.19
N LEU A 237 -10.13 9.46 -8.95
CA LEU A 237 -8.71 9.46 -8.60
C LEU A 237 -8.37 10.80 -7.95
N ALA A 238 -7.60 10.77 -6.88
CA ALA A 238 -7.13 11.96 -6.16
C ALA A 238 -5.70 11.74 -5.66
N VAL A 239 -4.96 12.84 -5.43
CA VAL A 239 -3.66 12.76 -4.76
C VAL A 239 -3.85 12.15 -3.36
N ALA A 240 -2.97 11.23 -2.98
CA ALA A 240 -3.15 10.45 -1.76
C ALA A 240 -3.11 11.31 -0.49
N ASN A 241 -2.25 12.34 -0.47
CA ASN A 241 -2.13 13.23 0.68
C ASN A 241 -1.50 14.58 0.31
N ARG A 242 -1.60 15.54 1.25
CA ARG A 242 -1.08 16.89 1.10
C ARG A 242 0.44 16.94 0.96
N LEU A 243 1.16 16.02 1.63
CA LEU A 243 2.62 15.97 1.58
C LEU A 243 3.10 15.61 0.17
N TYR A 244 2.51 14.61 -0.47
CA TYR A 244 2.85 14.25 -1.84
C TYR A 244 2.50 15.37 -2.83
N ALA A 245 1.39 16.06 -2.63
CA ALA A 245 1.04 17.23 -3.45
C ALA A 245 2.02 18.39 -3.29
N ALA A 246 2.76 18.44 -2.19
CA ALA A 246 3.75 19.51 -1.94
C ALA A 246 5.17 19.15 -2.40
N VAL A 247 5.45 17.84 -2.57
CA VAL A 247 6.78 17.34 -2.98
C VAL A 247 6.86 17.12 -4.48
N PHE A 248 5.84 16.53 -5.05
CA PHE A 248 5.77 16.14 -6.46
C PHE A 248 4.83 17.04 -7.26
#